data_f9e2291295a254b0bb88d8b2fc5e46d6
#
_entry.id   f9e2291295a254b0bb88d8b2fc5e46d6
#
_cell.length_a   1.000
_cell.length_b   1.000
_cell.length_c   1.000
_cell.angle_alpha   90.00
_cell.angle_beta   90.00
_cell.angle_gamma   90.00
#
_symmetry.space_group_name_H-M   'P 1'
#
loop_
_entity.id
_entity.type
_entity.pdbx_description
1 polymer ?
#
loop_
_entity_poly.entity_id
_entity_poly.type
_entity_poly.pdbx_seq_one_letter_code
_entity_poly.pdbx_strand_id
1 'polypeptide(L)'
;VAPKTSQILSDQADFVVVGSGAAGSAAARWLAASGASVMVLEEGQWPEPAGPDLRTALDKLYRDGGMAVAEGPDSIVLLQGRCVGGSTVVAMGVHSPLPEEAWQHWCALEPRWKTRLPFQELDQAREQMDELQSVIKTPTSLQGAAGQLMRQAFPGRADPTWRGVHACRGAGQCLLGCPNKAMGSADRSLLADAKQFGAQVLHGCKAQKVLIREGTAHGVEARLDDGRLAHVLARRAVFLCAGAIQSSWLLLRSGIRPTGHGFQLQPLMVLAGRSNLTTKAHAGSPVTSHALRPFGAELFASVLPERARGSYLPGIGLELEERLQHIADIATWNLVIRPTARGEVRDRFGRPQLHYGLTPDDRQRCLLALSAACEGMLRGGASEVYPQLRRGPPVVSSAGDLERLRAVPSEPAQLPLRAIHFFGGLHVDDRFQVPGVRGLVLGDSAAFPSAIGVGPLSAITAYATAVTQRWVA
;
A
#
# COMPACT_ATOMS: atom_id res chain seq x y z
N VAL A 1 -23.95 -15.40 -35.38
CA VAL A 1 -22.81 -16.18 -34.89
C VAL A 1 -23.20 -16.64 -33.51
N ALA A 2 -23.47 -17.95 -33.33
CA ALA A 2 -23.77 -18.50 -32.03
C ALA A 2 -22.60 -18.25 -31.06
N PRO A 3 -22.84 -17.92 -29.77
CA PRO A 3 -21.77 -17.76 -28.81
C PRO A 3 -21.04 -19.09 -28.70
N LYS A 4 -19.73 -19.11 -28.96
CA LYS A 4 -18.88 -20.26 -28.65
C LYS A 4 -19.11 -20.58 -27.19
N THR A 5 -19.59 -21.78 -26.89
CA THR A 5 -19.66 -22.34 -25.54
C THR A 5 -18.28 -22.15 -24.91
N SER A 6 -18.15 -21.19 -23.98
CA SER A 6 -16.91 -20.90 -23.29
C SER A 6 -16.58 -22.15 -22.45
N GLN A 7 -15.56 -22.88 -22.88
CA GLN A 7 -15.02 -23.99 -22.11
C GLN A 7 -14.59 -23.45 -20.73
N ILE A 8 -15.23 -23.92 -19.66
CA ILE A 8 -14.85 -23.58 -18.29
C ILE A 8 -13.59 -24.38 -17.98
N LEU A 9 -12.49 -23.69 -17.69
CA LEU A 9 -11.29 -24.31 -17.15
C LEU A 9 -11.56 -24.71 -15.69
N SER A 10 -11.35 -25.98 -15.36
CA SER A 10 -11.47 -26.46 -13.97
C SER A 10 -10.10 -26.93 -13.50
N ASP A 11 -9.67 -26.42 -12.35
CA ASP A 11 -8.45 -26.82 -11.67
C ASP A 11 -8.71 -26.98 -10.17
N GLN A 12 -7.82 -27.68 -9.46
CA GLN A 12 -8.01 -27.98 -8.05
C GLN A 12 -6.70 -28.01 -7.28
N ALA A 13 -6.71 -27.40 -6.09
CA ALA A 13 -5.61 -27.43 -5.12
C ALA A 13 -6.13 -27.68 -3.69
N ASP A 14 -5.24 -27.93 -2.74
CA ASP A 14 -5.64 -27.95 -1.33
C ASP A 14 -6.07 -26.56 -0.88
N PHE A 15 -5.30 -25.57 -1.29
CA PHE A 15 -5.58 -24.18 -0.99
C PHE A 15 -5.59 -23.31 -2.24
N VAL A 16 -6.57 -22.43 -2.31
CA VAL A 16 -6.63 -21.37 -3.33
C VAL A 16 -6.37 -20.04 -2.65
N VAL A 17 -5.37 -19.30 -3.12
CA VAL A 17 -5.01 -17.98 -2.61
C VAL A 17 -5.40 -16.94 -3.64
N VAL A 18 -6.24 -15.97 -3.27
CA VAL A 18 -6.69 -14.89 -4.15
C VAL A 18 -5.85 -13.65 -3.93
N GLY A 19 -5.05 -13.29 -4.92
CA GLY A 19 -4.08 -12.20 -4.88
C GLY A 19 -2.66 -12.68 -4.57
N SER A 20 -1.68 -12.14 -5.27
CA SER A 20 -0.24 -12.45 -5.14
C SER A 20 0.58 -11.35 -4.47
N GLY A 21 -0.09 -10.36 -3.86
CA GLY A 21 0.56 -9.27 -3.12
C GLY A 21 1.22 -9.72 -1.82
N ALA A 22 1.53 -8.78 -0.93
CA ALA A 22 2.19 -9.03 0.35
C ALA A 22 1.56 -10.17 1.16
N ALA A 23 0.24 -10.14 1.33
CA ALA A 23 -0.49 -11.16 2.08
C ALA A 23 -0.51 -12.51 1.38
N GLY A 24 -0.89 -12.53 0.10
CA GLY A 24 -1.06 -13.79 -0.64
C GLY A 24 0.26 -14.51 -0.88
N SER A 25 1.36 -13.80 -1.10
CA SER A 25 2.68 -14.41 -1.23
C SER A 25 3.17 -15.02 0.09
N ALA A 26 2.93 -14.34 1.23
CA ALA A 26 3.24 -14.88 2.55
C ALA A 26 2.40 -16.14 2.83
N ALA A 27 1.10 -16.10 2.58
CA ALA A 27 0.23 -17.27 2.73
C ALA A 27 0.66 -18.44 1.83
N ALA A 28 0.85 -18.16 0.53
CA ALA A 28 1.25 -19.19 -0.42
C ALA A 28 2.57 -19.88 -0.05
N ARG A 29 3.55 -19.11 0.44
CA ARG A 29 4.84 -19.65 0.87
C ARG A 29 4.67 -20.65 2.02
N TRP A 30 3.92 -20.31 3.06
CA TRP A 30 3.74 -21.19 4.22
C TRP A 30 2.88 -22.40 3.90
N LEU A 31 1.81 -22.22 3.13
CA LEU A 31 0.96 -23.31 2.67
C LEU A 31 1.75 -24.31 1.81
N ALA A 32 2.52 -23.84 0.84
CA ALA A 32 3.33 -24.71 -0.02
C ALA A 32 4.48 -25.38 0.75
N ALA A 33 5.13 -24.68 1.66
CA ALA A 33 6.20 -25.24 2.50
C ALA A 33 5.70 -26.38 3.41
N SER A 34 4.40 -26.43 3.74
CA SER A 34 3.80 -27.56 4.47
C SER A 34 3.55 -28.81 3.59
N GLY A 35 3.88 -28.78 2.30
CA GLY A 35 3.64 -29.85 1.35
C GLY A 35 2.25 -29.86 0.72
N ALA A 36 1.42 -28.84 1.02
CA ALA A 36 0.09 -28.73 0.42
C ALA A 36 0.17 -28.20 -1.03
N SER A 37 -0.75 -28.64 -1.89
CA SER A 37 -0.90 -28.05 -3.20
C SER A 37 -1.57 -26.67 -3.10
N VAL A 38 -0.95 -25.65 -3.73
CA VAL A 38 -1.40 -24.26 -3.65
C VAL A 38 -1.54 -23.65 -5.04
N MET A 39 -2.71 -23.03 -5.29
CA MET A 39 -2.98 -22.25 -6.49
C MET A 39 -3.18 -20.78 -6.11
N VAL A 40 -2.31 -19.90 -6.60
CA VAL A 40 -2.44 -18.44 -6.44
C VAL A 40 -3.09 -17.83 -7.66
N LEU A 41 -4.20 -17.10 -7.49
CA LEU A 41 -4.89 -16.39 -8.56
C LEU A 41 -4.48 -14.91 -8.53
N GLU A 42 -3.95 -14.39 -9.63
CA GLU A 42 -3.54 -12.99 -9.76
C GLU A 42 -4.17 -12.34 -10.99
N GLU A 43 -4.79 -11.20 -10.78
CA GLU A 43 -5.45 -10.44 -11.87
C GLU A 43 -4.45 -9.85 -12.88
N GLY A 44 -3.27 -9.41 -12.40
CA GLY A 44 -2.24 -8.79 -13.21
C GLY A 44 -1.29 -9.78 -13.87
N GLN A 45 -0.42 -9.25 -14.73
CA GLN A 45 0.63 -10.00 -15.41
C GLN A 45 1.93 -9.99 -14.58
N TRP A 46 2.92 -10.80 -14.96
CA TRP A 46 4.27 -10.71 -14.38
C TRP A 46 4.85 -9.32 -14.64
N PRO A 47 5.45 -8.69 -13.61
CA PRO A 47 5.98 -7.35 -13.77
C PRO A 47 7.26 -7.35 -14.61
N GLU A 48 7.24 -6.52 -15.64
CA GLU A 48 8.45 -6.13 -16.36
C GLU A 48 8.84 -4.71 -15.95
N PRO A 49 10.12 -4.42 -15.71
CA PRO A 49 10.56 -3.07 -15.42
C PRO A 49 10.12 -2.12 -16.55
N ALA A 50 9.38 -1.09 -16.21
CA ALA A 50 8.89 -0.10 -17.17
C ALA A 50 10.00 0.86 -17.66
N GLY A 51 11.25 0.67 -17.18
CA GLY A 51 12.32 1.65 -17.39
C GLY A 51 11.99 2.98 -16.72
N PRO A 52 12.49 4.10 -17.23
CA PRO A 52 12.20 5.43 -16.68
C PRO A 52 10.84 5.99 -17.10
N ASP A 53 10.04 5.25 -17.91
CA ASP A 53 8.78 5.74 -18.44
C ASP A 53 7.62 5.55 -17.46
N LEU A 54 7.21 6.68 -16.84
CA LEU A 54 6.10 6.73 -15.89
C LEU A 54 4.78 6.25 -16.51
N ARG A 55 4.49 6.59 -17.78
CA ARG A 55 3.25 6.20 -18.46
C ARG A 55 3.16 4.68 -18.60
N THR A 56 4.21 4.07 -19.08
CA THR A 56 4.29 2.60 -19.20
C THR A 56 4.16 1.91 -17.83
N ALA A 57 4.77 2.47 -16.78
CA ALA A 57 4.62 1.93 -15.43
C ALA A 57 3.17 2.01 -14.93
N LEU A 58 2.52 3.16 -15.11
CA LEU A 58 1.12 3.35 -14.72
C LEU A 58 0.19 2.39 -15.47
N ASP A 59 0.38 2.21 -16.76
CA ASP A 59 -0.44 1.31 -17.59
C ASP A 59 -0.26 -0.17 -17.24
N LYS A 60 0.98 -0.62 -17.07
CA LYS A 60 1.31 -2.04 -16.89
C LYS A 60 1.27 -2.53 -15.44
N LEU A 61 1.64 -1.67 -14.47
CA LEU A 61 1.86 -2.08 -13.09
C LEU A 61 0.78 -1.59 -12.12
N TYR A 62 0.04 -0.53 -12.50
CA TYR A 62 -0.96 0.05 -11.62
C TYR A 62 -2.39 -0.30 -12.05
N ARG A 63 -3.25 -0.46 -11.06
CA ARG A 63 -4.68 -0.62 -11.27
C ARG A 63 -5.26 0.65 -11.90
N ASP A 64 -6.06 0.47 -12.95
CA ASP A 64 -6.74 1.55 -13.68
C ASP A 64 -5.79 2.69 -14.11
N GLY A 65 -4.52 2.34 -14.45
CA GLY A 65 -3.50 3.33 -14.84
C GLY A 65 -3.17 4.35 -13.74
N GLY A 66 -3.44 4.04 -12.46
CA GLY A 66 -3.26 4.96 -11.33
C GLY A 66 -4.29 6.09 -11.28
N MET A 67 -5.42 5.96 -12.00
CA MET A 67 -6.45 6.99 -12.13
C MET A 67 -7.70 6.73 -11.27
N ALA A 68 -7.72 5.68 -10.47
CA ALA A 68 -8.83 5.41 -9.57
C ALA A 68 -8.95 6.51 -8.50
N VAL A 69 -10.19 6.92 -8.20
CA VAL A 69 -10.49 7.96 -7.20
C VAL A 69 -11.59 7.44 -6.27
N ALA A 70 -11.44 7.71 -4.97
CA ALA A 70 -12.53 7.49 -4.03
C ALA A 70 -13.64 8.54 -4.25
N GLU A 71 -14.88 8.11 -4.29
CA GLU A 71 -16.03 9.01 -4.29
C GLU A 71 -16.19 9.64 -2.91
N GLY A 72 -16.43 10.94 -2.88
CA GLY A 72 -16.62 11.69 -1.65
C GLY A 72 -16.15 13.13 -1.77
N PRO A 73 -16.19 13.88 -0.68
CA PRO A 73 -15.91 15.32 -0.71
C PRO A 73 -14.42 15.64 -0.94
N ASP A 74 -13.49 14.71 -0.68
CA ASP A 74 -12.06 14.99 -0.63
C ASP A 74 -11.25 14.55 -1.88
N SER A 75 -11.87 13.95 -2.90
CA SER A 75 -11.23 13.56 -4.18
C SER A 75 -9.88 12.84 -3.99
N ILE A 76 -9.87 11.69 -3.31
CA ILE A 76 -8.65 10.97 -2.96
C ILE A 76 -8.25 10.02 -4.10
N VAL A 77 -7.06 10.20 -4.67
CA VAL A 77 -6.51 9.30 -5.70
C VAL A 77 -6.02 8.01 -5.06
N LEU A 78 -6.44 6.87 -5.61
CA LEU A 78 -6.10 5.53 -5.12
C LEU A 78 -5.02 4.90 -5.98
N LEU A 79 -3.87 4.62 -5.40
CA LEU A 79 -2.75 3.99 -6.10
C LEU A 79 -2.56 2.55 -5.58
N GLN A 80 -2.80 1.59 -6.47
CA GLN A 80 -2.66 0.16 -6.19
C GLN A 80 -1.88 -0.52 -7.31
N GLY A 81 -1.01 -1.45 -6.96
CA GLY A 81 -0.39 -2.35 -7.93
C GLY A 81 -1.40 -3.38 -8.46
N ARG A 82 -1.30 -3.69 -9.75
CA ARG A 82 -2.03 -4.76 -10.44
C ARG A 82 -1.06 -5.55 -11.30
N CYS A 83 -0.29 -6.40 -10.68
CA CYS A 83 0.67 -7.30 -11.30
C CYS A 83 0.98 -8.44 -10.32
N VAL A 84 1.63 -9.49 -10.77
CA VAL A 84 2.16 -10.53 -9.87
C VAL A 84 3.11 -9.86 -8.86
N GLY A 85 2.86 -10.07 -7.58
CA GLY A 85 3.50 -9.35 -6.48
C GLY A 85 2.70 -8.14 -5.97
N GLY A 86 1.64 -7.73 -6.67
CA GLY A 86 0.73 -6.66 -6.26
C GLY A 86 1.43 -5.32 -6.02
N SER A 87 0.93 -4.56 -5.07
CA SER A 87 1.48 -3.23 -4.71
C SER A 87 2.92 -3.26 -4.21
N THR A 88 3.47 -4.42 -3.81
CA THR A 88 4.88 -4.52 -3.38
C THR A 88 5.87 -4.22 -4.50
N VAL A 89 5.47 -4.43 -5.76
CA VAL A 89 6.30 -4.17 -6.96
C VAL A 89 6.50 -2.68 -7.21
N VAL A 90 5.51 -1.88 -6.87
CA VAL A 90 5.48 -0.42 -7.06
C VAL A 90 5.57 0.34 -5.74
N ALA A 91 6.01 -0.33 -4.68
CA ALA A 91 6.30 0.25 -3.37
C ALA A 91 7.77 0.68 -3.27
N MET A 92 8.11 1.26 -2.14
CA MET A 92 9.50 1.63 -1.84
C MET A 92 10.24 0.57 -1.01
N GLY A 93 9.60 -0.57 -0.75
CA GLY A 93 10.15 -1.67 0.06
C GLY A 93 10.35 -1.30 1.53
N VAL A 94 9.62 -0.32 2.04
CA VAL A 94 9.72 0.11 3.44
C VAL A 94 9.00 -0.89 4.34
N HIS A 95 9.71 -1.35 5.36
CA HIS A 95 9.25 -2.27 6.39
C HIS A 95 9.17 -1.53 7.72
N SER A 96 8.01 -0.96 8.02
CA SER A 96 7.73 -0.35 9.32
C SER A 96 7.06 -1.39 10.22
N PRO A 97 7.62 -1.65 11.42
CA PRO A 97 6.94 -2.50 12.39
C PRO A 97 5.55 -1.95 12.74
N LEU A 98 4.62 -2.84 13.06
CA LEU A 98 3.33 -2.43 13.60
C LEU A 98 3.54 -1.66 14.91
N PRO A 99 3.10 -0.40 15.04
CA PRO A 99 3.18 0.30 16.32
C PRO A 99 2.32 -0.39 17.38
N GLU A 100 2.85 -0.58 18.57
CA GLU A 100 2.10 -1.22 19.66
C GLU A 100 0.82 -0.45 19.99
N GLU A 101 0.85 0.89 19.92
CA GLU A 101 -0.33 1.73 20.13
C GLU A 101 -1.43 1.47 19.05
N ALA A 102 -1.04 1.07 17.84
CA ALA A 102 -2.01 0.68 16.82
C ALA A 102 -2.67 -0.65 17.16
N TRP A 103 -1.90 -1.64 17.63
CA TRP A 103 -2.43 -2.92 18.09
C TRP A 103 -3.31 -2.77 19.36
N GLN A 104 -2.89 -1.94 20.31
CA GLN A 104 -3.69 -1.63 21.50
C GLN A 104 -5.02 -0.98 21.12
N HIS A 105 -5.01 -0.10 20.12
CA HIS A 105 -6.23 0.48 19.57
C HIS A 105 -7.12 -0.58 18.88
N TRP A 106 -6.55 -1.55 18.17
CA TRP A 106 -7.32 -2.68 17.64
C TRP A 106 -7.99 -3.47 18.74
N CYS A 107 -7.28 -3.74 19.84
CA CYS A 107 -7.85 -4.41 21.01
C CYS A 107 -8.95 -3.59 21.69
N ALA A 108 -8.87 -2.26 21.66
CA ALA A 108 -9.92 -1.39 22.18
C ALA A 108 -11.18 -1.40 21.31
N LEU A 109 -11.02 -1.49 19.98
CA LEU A 109 -12.14 -1.60 19.04
C LEU A 109 -12.78 -2.99 19.07
N GLU A 110 -11.98 -4.02 19.17
CA GLU A 110 -12.38 -5.41 19.19
C GLU A 110 -11.53 -6.21 20.20
N PRO A 111 -12.00 -6.37 21.45
CA PRO A 111 -11.21 -6.97 22.54
C PRO A 111 -10.67 -8.38 22.25
N ARG A 112 -11.34 -9.14 21.37
CA ARG A 112 -10.90 -10.49 20.97
C ARG A 112 -9.55 -10.52 20.26
N TRP A 113 -9.07 -9.38 19.70
CA TRP A 113 -7.74 -9.32 19.09
C TRP A 113 -6.63 -9.67 20.07
N LYS A 114 -6.76 -9.27 21.35
CA LYS A 114 -5.77 -9.54 22.39
C LYS A 114 -5.46 -11.05 22.57
N THR A 115 -6.49 -11.87 22.48
CA THR A 115 -6.37 -13.34 22.64
C THR A 115 -6.24 -14.08 21.33
N ARG A 116 -6.88 -13.55 20.27
CA ARG A 116 -6.87 -14.14 18.94
C ARG A 116 -5.50 -14.02 18.25
N LEU A 117 -4.85 -12.88 18.38
CA LEU A 117 -3.54 -12.61 17.79
C LEU A 117 -2.73 -11.65 18.68
N PRO A 118 -2.05 -12.17 19.72
CA PRO A 118 -1.21 -11.39 20.61
C PRO A 118 -0.14 -10.60 19.84
N PHE A 119 0.23 -9.42 20.34
CA PHE A 119 1.25 -8.58 19.73
C PHE A 119 2.58 -9.30 19.52
N GLN A 120 3.00 -10.09 20.49
CA GLN A 120 4.23 -10.86 20.44
C GLN A 120 4.23 -11.89 19.27
N GLU A 121 3.09 -12.53 19.01
CA GLU A 121 2.97 -13.48 17.89
C GLU A 121 3.07 -12.76 16.53
N LEU A 122 2.45 -11.58 16.40
CA LEU A 122 2.60 -10.73 15.23
C LEU A 122 4.05 -10.28 15.03
N ASP A 123 4.74 -9.90 16.11
CA ASP A 123 6.12 -9.44 16.04
C ASP A 123 7.09 -10.57 15.70
N GLN A 124 6.89 -11.77 16.25
CA GLN A 124 7.64 -12.96 15.85
C GLN A 124 7.44 -13.32 14.37
N ALA A 125 6.19 -13.27 13.89
CA ALA A 125 5.90 -13.48 12.47
C ALA A 125 6.56 -12.40 11.58
N ARG A 126 6.60 -11.14 12.06
CA ARG A 126 7.32 -10.05 11.39
C ARG A 126 8.81 -10.35 11.27
N GLU A 127 9.46 -10.77 12.34
CA GLU A 127 10.89 -11.10 12.34
C GLU A 127 11.21 -12.18 11.30
N GLN A 128 10.41 -13.25 11.26
CA GLN A 128 10.56 -14.29 10.25
C GLN A 128 10.43 -13.74 8.82
N MET A 129 9.48 -12.82 8.58
CA MET A 129 9.30 -12.23 7.26
C MET A 129 10.39 -11.24 6.90
N ASP A 130 10.88 -10.47 7.86
CA ASP A 130 11.98 -9.52 7.66
C ASP A 130 13.27 -10.26 7.26
N GLU A 131 13.56 -11.40 7.87
CA GLU A 131 14.68 -12.28 7.50
C GLU A 131 14.52 -12.80 6.06
N LEU A 132 13.37 -13.40 5.72
CA LEU A 132 13.09 -13.94 4.39
C LEU A 132 13.13 -12.88 3.27
N GLN A 133 12.79 -11.64 3.60
CA GLN A 133 12.79 -10.53 2.65
C GLN A 133 14.09 -9.70 2.69
N SER A 134 15.10 -10.16 3.42
CA SER A 134 16.40 -9.47 3.57
C SER A 134 16.24 -8.00 3.99
N VAL A 135 15.42 -7.79 5.02
CA VAL A 135 15.14 -6.43 5.53
C VAL A 135 16.37 -5.89 6.26
N ILE A 136 16.86 -4.76 5.79
CA ILE A 136 18.03 -4.08 6.34
C ILE A 136 17.74 -2.60 6.61
N LYS A 137 18.47 -2.00 7.55
CA LYS A 137 18.53 -0.54 7.64
C LYS A 137 19.18 0.02 6.40
N THR A 138 18.56 1.01 5.77
CA THR A 138 19.10 1.59 4.55
C THR A 138 20.43 2.29 4.84
N PRO A 139 21.53 1.95 4.12
CA PRO A 139 22.82 2.59 4.28
C PRO A 139 22.72 4.10 4.03
N THR A 140 23.39 4.90 4.87
CA THR A 140 23.39 6.37 4.74
C THR A 140 23.98 6.84 3.41
N SER A 141 24.89 6.07 2.80
CA SER A 141 25.45 6.33 1.47
C SER A 141 24.40 6.31 0.34
N LEU A 142 23.24 5.68 0.56
CA LEU A 142 22.13 5.64 -0.40
C LEU A 142 21.11 6.74 -0.17
N GLN A 143 21.32 7.63 0.79
CA GLN A 143 20.40 8.72 1.06
C GLN A 143 20.59 9.83 0.02
N GLY A 144 19.48 10.23 -0.61
CA GLY A 144 19.43 11.42 -1.44
C GLY A 144 19.16 12.69 -0.63
N ALA A 145 19.04 13.84 -1.32
CA ALA A 145 18.77 15.13 -0.70
C ALA A 145 17.54 15.14 0.22
N ALA A 146 16.48 14.41 -0.13
CA ALA A 146 15.27 14.33 0.70
C ALA A 146 15.56 13.77 2.10
N GLY A 147 16.37 12.72 2.21
CA GLY A 147 16.77 12.14 3.49
C GLY A 147 17.75 13.05 4.26
N GLN A 148 18.65 13.73 3.56
CA GLN A 148 19.57 14.70 4.18
C GLN A 148 18.82 15.88 4.78
N LEU A 149 17.89 16.49 4.04
CA LEU A 149 17.00 17.54 4.54
C LEU A 149 16.24 17.10 5.80
N MET A 150 15.74 15.88 5.82
CA MET A 150 14.99 15.36 6.96
C MET A 150 15.87 15.21 8.20
N ARG A 151 17.09 14.72 8.06
CA ARG A 151 18.03 14.61 9.19
C ARG A 151 18.46 15.98 9.73
N GLN A 152 18.66 16.96 8.83
CA GLN A 152 18.96 18.33 9.24
C GLN A 152 17.77 18.99 9.94
N ALA A 153 16.54 18.71 9.46
CA ALA A 153 15.30 19.22 10.06
C ALA A 153 15.04 18.64 11.46
N PHE A 154 15.37 17.36 11.65
CA PHE A 154 15.04 16.60 12.87
C PHE A 154 16.28 15.85 13.41
N PRO A 155 17.32 16.58 13.88
CA PRO A 155 18.57 15.97 14.33
C PRO A 155 18.31 15.01 15.50
N GLY A 156 18.86 13.79 15.42
CA GLY A 156 18.69 12.75 16.42
C GLY A 156 17.28 12.14 16.51
N ARG A 157 16.35 12.54 15.62
CA ARG A 157 14.95 12.05 15.60
C ARG A 157 14.52 11.48 14.25
N ALA A 158 15.31 11.68 13.21
CA ALA A 158 15.05 11.13 11.88
C ALA A 158 15.87 9.84 11.71
N ASP A 159 15.17 8.72 11.66
CA ASP A 159 15.76 7.38 11.62
C ASP A 159 15.90 6.86 10.18
N PRO A 160 16.95 6.06 9.90
CA PRO A 160 16.99 5.27 8.69
C PRO A 160 15.83 4.27 8.65
N THR A 161 15.13 4.20 7.53
CA THR A 161 14.06 3.21 7.35
C THR A 161 14.62 1.80 7.15
N TRP A 162 13.89 0.81 7.63
CA TRP A 162 14.09 -0.58 7.31
C TRP A 162 13.50 -0.89 5.94
N ARG A 163 14.24 -1.59 5.10
CA ARG A 163 13.80 -1.93 3.75
C ARG A 163 14.17 -3.34 3.34
N GLY A 164 13.22 -4.02 2.71
CA GLY A 164 13.44 -5.28 2.02
C GLY A 164 14.14 -5.02 0.67
N VAL A 165 15.47 -5.05 0.66
CA VAL A 165 16.27 -4.76 -0.53
C VAL A 165 17.56 -5.59 -0.56
N HIS A 166 17.95 -6.00 -1.77
CA HIS A 166 19.23 -6.68 -2.02
C HIS A 166 20.04 -5.88 -3.02
N ALA A 167 21.27 -5.50 -2.66
CA ALA A 167 22.21 -4.75 -3.52
C ALA A 167 21.59 -3.48 -4.17
N CYS A 168 20.84 -2.69 -3.41
CA CYS A 168 20.24 -1.45 -3.89
C CYS A 168 21.32 -0.46 -4.34
N ARG A 169 21.14 0.11 -5.55
CA ARG A 169 22.06 1.10 -6.16
C ARG A 169 21.53 2.53 -6.12
N GLY A 170 20.41 2.78 -5.44
CA GLY A 170 19.84 4.11 -5.32
C GLY A 170 19.29 4.72 -6.62
N ALA A 171 18.75 3.90 -7.52
CA ALA A 171 18.25 4.37 -8.82
C ALA A 171 17.04 5.31 -8.74
N GLY A 172 16.39 5.44 -7.59
CA GLY A 172 15.23 6.32 -7.39
C GLY A 172 13.96 5.96 -8.18
N GLN A 173 13.88 4.77 -8.74
CA GLN A 173 12.78 4.33 -9.62
C GLN A 173 11.90 3.24 -9.01
N CYS A 174 11.82 3.17 -7.69
CA CYS A 174 11.06 2.12 -6.99
C CYS A 174 9.59 2.04 -7.45
N LEU A 175 8.94 3.18 -7.68
CA LEU A 175 7.54 3.26 -8.09
C LEU A 175 7.28 2.88 -9.56
N LEU A 176 8.33 2.65 -10.35
CA LEU A 176 8.23 2.23 -11.75
C LEU A 176 8.54 0.74 -11.96
N GLY A 177 8.65 -0.02 -10.86
CA GLY A 177 9.29 -1.33 -10.87
C GLY A 177 10.82 -1.18 -10.88
N CYS A 178 11.49 -1.74 -9.89
CA CYS A 178 12.92 -1.55 -9.68
C CYS A 178 13.78 -2.02 -10.88
N PRO A 179 14.48 -1.14 -11.63
CA PRO A 179 15.24 -1.52 -12.82
C PRO A 179 16.41 -2.45 -12.48
N ASN A 180 16.96 -2.33 -11.28
CA ASN A 180 18.07 -3.17 -10.79
C ASN A 180 17.58 -4.46 -10.14
N LYS A 181 16.28 -4.71 -10.12
CA LYS A 181 15.66 -5.86 -9.44
C LYS A 181 16.09 -6.00 -7.96
N ALA A 182 16.46 -4.90 -7.32
CA ALA A 182 17.03 -4.87 -5.97
C ALA A 182 15.95 -4.87 -4.87
N MET A 183 14.69 -4.56 -5.21
CA MET A 183 13.62 -4.56 -4.23
C MET A 183 13.13 -5.98 -3.95
N GLY A 184 12.99 -6.32 -2.67
CA GLY A 184 12.43 -7.60 -2.19
C GLY A 184 10.90 -7.61 -2.32
N SER A 185 10.38 -7.27 -3.52
CA SER A 185 8.95 -7.36 -3.81
C SER A 185 8.47 -8.82 -3.77
N ALA A 186 7.19 -9.02 -3.50
CA ALA A 186 6.59 -10.33 -3.28
C ALA A 186 6.87 -11.33 -4.42
N ASP A 187 6.85 -10.87 -5.67
CA ASP A 187 7.16 -11.69 -6.87
C ASP A 187 8.57 -12.29 -6.86
N ARG A 188 9.52 -11.63 -6.19
CA ARG A 188 10.95 -12.01 -6.13
C ARG A 188 11.41 -12.60 -4.82
N SER A 189 10.60 -12.46 -3.79
CA SER A 189 10.85 -13.01 -2.45
C SER A 189 9.87 -14.14 -2.15
N LEU A 190 8.88 -13.89 -1.33
CA LEU A 190 7.95 -14.87 -0.77
C LEU A 190 7.22 -15.73 -1.83
N LEU A 191 6.83 -15.13 -2.96
CA LEU A 191 6.16 -15.88 -4.03
C LEU A 191 7.16 -16.74 -4.82
N ALA A 192 8.39 -16.27 -4.99
CA ALA A 192 9.46 -17.07 -5.59
C ALA A 192 9.74 -18.31 -4.74
N ASP A 193 9.84 -18.15 -3.41
CA ASP A 193 9.97 -19.27 -2.48
C ASP A 193 8.77 -20.21 -2.55
N ALA A 194 7.54 -19.67 -2.54
CA ALA A 194 6.34 -20.47 -2.68
C ALA A 194 6.36 -21.37 -3.92
N LYS A 195 6.83 -20.84 -5.05
CA LYS A 195 7.01 -21.60 -6.29
C LYS A 195 8.06 -22.71 -6.17
N GLN A 196 9.14 -22.48 -5.43
CA GLN A 196 10.14 -23.53 -5.16
C GLN A 196 9.53 -24.68 -4.33
N PHE A 197 8.57 -24.38 -3.45
CA PHE A 197 7.80 -25.38 -2.70
C PHE A 197 6.61 -25.96 -3.50
N GLY A 198 6.47 -25.65 -4.79
CA GLY A 198 5.45 -26.22 -5.66
C GLY A 198 4.16 -25.40 -5.83
N ALA A 199 4.06 -24.22 -5.27
CA ALA A 199 2.90 -23.35 -5.52
C ALA A 199 2.83 -22.95 -7.00
N GLN A 200 1.62 -22.95 -7.55
CA GLN A 200 1.33 -22.52 -8.91
C GLN A 200 0.72 -21.11 -8.89
N VAL A 201 1.06 -20.30 -9.90
CA VAL A 201 0.53 -18.92 -10.05
C VAL A 201 -0.21 -18.83 -11.37
N LEU A 202 -1.52 -18.64 -11.30
CA LEU A 202 -2.36 -18.34 -12.44
C LEU A 202 -2.54 -16.83 -12.56
N HIS A 203 -1.72 -16.19 -13.39
CA HIS A 203 -1.75 -14.76 -13.65
C HIS A 203 -2.72 -14.40 -14.77
N GLY A 204 -3.07 -13.13 -14.93
CA GLY A 204 -4.13 -12.71 -15.85
C GLY A 204 -5.48 -13.34 -15.50
N CYS A 205 -5.70 -13.65 -14.22
CA CYS A 205 -6.82 -14.41 -13.72
C CYS A 205 -7.54 -13.62 -12.61
N LYS A 206 -8.59 -12.91 -13.01
CA LYS A 206 -9.39 -12.07 -12.11
C LYS A 206 -10.45 -12.86 -11.38
N ALA A 207 -10.32 -13.00 -10.07
CA ALA A 207 -11.38 -13.57 -9.22
C ALA A 207 -12.66 -12.73 -9.33
N GLN A 208 -13.79 -13.39 -9.55
CA GLN A 208 -15.09 -12.77 -9.75
C GLN A 208 -16.05 -13.08 -8.61
N LYS A 209 -15.93 -14.28 -8.03
CA LYS A 209 -16.83 -14.79 -7.00
C LYS A 209 -16.19 -15.93 -6.22
N VAL A 210 -16.41 -15.98 -4.92
CA VAL A 210 -16.13 -17.18 -4.11
C VAL A 210 -17.28 -18.16 -4.30
N LEU A 211 -16.97 -19.43 -4.57
CA LEU A 211 -17.94 -20.51 -4.72
C LEU A 211 -18.27 -21.05 -3.33
N ILE A 212 -19.48 -20.79 -2.87
CA ILE A 212 -19.95 -21.19 -1.54
C ILE A 212 -21.12 -22.17 -1.69
N ARG A 213 -21.04 -23.26 -0.97
CA ARG A 213 -22.10 -24.25 -0.88
C ARG A 213 -22.28 -24.66 0.58
N GLU A 214 -23.52 -24.63 1.06
CA GLU A 214 -23.87 -25.03 2.45
C GLU A 214 -22.99 -24.33 3.52
N GLY A 215 -22.73 -23.01 3.32
CA GLY A 215 -21.91 -22.22 4.25
C GLY A 215 -20.41 -22.56 4.23
N THR A 216 -19.94 -23.26 3.19
CA THR A 216 -18.52 -23.63 3.04
C THR A 216 -17.97 -23.09 1.71
N ALA A 217 -16.78 -22.49 1.71
CA ALA A 217 -16.08 -22.08 0.51
C ALA A 217 -15.42 -23.30 -0.15
N HIS A 218 -15.73 -23.51 -1.42
CA HIS A 218 -15.22 -24.66 -2.22
C HIS A 218 -14.28 -24.23 -3.34
N GLY A 219 -14.07 -22.93 -3.54
CA GLY A 219 -13.21 -22.44 -4.61
C GLY A 219 -13.56 -21.04 -5.04
N VAL A 220 -13.06 -20.65 -6.21
CA VAL A 220 -13.20 -19.32 -6.78
C VAL A 220 -13.59 -19.45 -8.25
N GLU A 221 -14.61 -18.70 -8.65
CA GLU A 221 -14.88 -18.41 -10.05
C GLU A 221 -14.02 -17.20 -10.46
N ALA A 222 -13.28 -17.32 -11.53
CA ALA A 222 -12.40 -16.29 -12.04
C ALA A 222 -12.59 -16.11 -13.54
N ARG A 223 -12.16 -14.97 -14.06
CA ARG A 223 -12.11 -14.67 -15.49
C ARG A 223 -10.67 -14.48 -15.93
N LEU A 224 -10.28 -15.18 -16.98
CA LEU A 224 -8.99 -15.03 -17.62
C LEU A 224 -8.96 -13.81 -18.54
N ASP A 225 -7.78 -13.30 -18.87
CA ASP A 225 -7.60 -12.16 -19.80
C ASP A 225 -8.15 -12.44 -21.20
N ASP A 226 -8.20 -13.70 -21.63
CA ASP A 226 -8.83 -14.11 -22.90
C ASP A 226 -10.37 -14.21 -22.84
N GLY A 227 -10.95 -13.85 -21.68
CA GLY A 227 -12.38 -13.83 -21.43
C GLY A 227 -13.00 -15.15 -20.98
N ARG A 228 -12.25 -16.27 -20.95
CA ARG A 228 -12.74 -17.56 -20.45
C ARG A 228 -13.00 -17.50 -18.95
N LEU A 229 -13.98 -18.27 -18.50
CA LEU A 229 -14.21 -18.52 -17.09
C LEU A 229 -13.33 -19.68 -16.62
N ALA A 230 -12.84 -19.56 -15.38
CA ALA A 230 -12.11 -20.61 -14.68
C ALA A 230 -12.78 -20.87 -13.32
N HIS A 231 -12.96 -22.12 -12.96
CA HIS A 231 -13.34 -22.55 -11.61
C HIS A 231 -12.12 -23.20 -10.97
N VAL A 232 -11.55 -22.57 -9.97
CA VAL A 232 -10.41 -23.11 -9.22
C VAL A 232 -10.93 -23.59 -7.87
N LEU A 233 -10.95 -24.93 -7.69
CA LEU A 233 -11.53 -25.56 -6.52
C LEU A 233 -10.51 -25.71 -5.39
N ALA A 234 -10.94 -25.47 -4.16
CA ALA A 234 -10.15 -25.62 -2.95
C ALA A 234 -10.67 -26.83 -2.14
N ARG A 235 -9.80 -27.80 -1.88
CA ARG A 235 -10.15 -28.97 -1.05
C ARG A 235 -10.22 -28.62 0.43
N ARG A 236 -9.40 -27.67 0.91
CA ARG A 236 -9.29 -27.31 2.33
C ARG A 236 -9.79 -25.90 2.62
N ALA A 237 -9.26 -24.87 1.92
CA ALA A 237 -9.69 -23.48 2.15
C ALA A 237 -9.33 -22.54 0.99
N VAL A 238 -10.06 -21.42 0.93
CA VAL A 238 -9.76 -20.25 0.11
C VAL A 238 -9.19 -19.16 1.02
N PHE A 239 -7.99 -18.66 0.70
CA PHE A 239 -7.37 -17.51 1.36
C PHE A 239 -7.64 -16.24 0.54
N LEU A 240 -8.38 -15.32 1.14
CA LEU A 240 -8.71 -14.04 0.53
C LEU A 240 -7.61 -13.03 0.88
N CYS A 241 -6.77 -12.71 -0.12
CA CYS A 241 -5.56 -11.88 0.00
C CYS A 241 -5.48 -10.82 -1.12
N ALA A 242 -6.63 -10.40 -1.64
CA ALA A 242 -6.71 -9.48 -2.79
C ALA A 242 -6.52 -8.00 -2.41
N GLY A 243 -6.25 -7.71 -1.14
CA GLY A 243 -6.17 -6.36 -0.56
C GLY A 243 -7.55 -5.82 -0.17
N ALA A 244 -7.59 -4.89 0.80
CA ALA A 244 -8.81 -4.49 1.49
C ALA A 244 -9.98 -4.09 0.57
N ILE A 245 -9.71 -3.40 -0.54
CA ILE A 245 -10.76 -3.00 -1.50
C ILE A 245 -11.30 -4.22 -2.26
N GLN A 246 -10.41 -5.01 -2.87
CA GLN A 246 -10.80 -6.12 -3.72
C GLN A 246 -11.37 -7.29 -2.92
N SER A 247 -10.84 -7.56 -1.73
CA SER A 247 -11.38 -8.58 -0.82
C SER A 247 -12.80 -8.24 -0.38
N SER A 248 -13.05 -7.00 0.02
CA SER A 248 -14.40 -6.53 0.36
C SER A 248 -15.36 -6.61 -0.82
N TRP A 249 -14.91 -6.19 -2.01
CA TRP A 249 -15.71 -6.28 -3.23
C TRP A 249 -16.03 -7.72 -3.63
N LEU A 250 -15.05 -8.63 -3.53
CA LEU A 250 -15.25 -10.03 -3.88
C LEU A 250 -16.29 -10.70 -2.97
N LEU A 251 -16.33 -10.36 -1.67
CA LEU A 251 -17.37 -10.83 -0.77
C LEU A 251 -18.76 -10.30 -1.17
N LEU A 252 -18.89 -9.01 -1.52
CA LEU A 252 -20.14 -8.46 -2.05
C LEU A 252 -20.62 -9.23 -3.28
N ARG A 253 -19.72 -9.50 -4.23
CA ARG A 253 -20.01 -10.30 -5.44
C ARG A 253 -20.40 -11.73 -5.13
N SER A 254 -19.95 -12.26 -4.00
CA SER A 254 -20.26 -13.62 -3.52
C SER A 254 -21.55 -13.70 -2.71
N GLY A 255 -22.28 -12.58 -2.57
CA GLY A 255 -23.52 -12.52 -1.80
C GLY A 255 -23.29 -12.36 -0.29
N ILE A 256 -22.04 -12.12 0.15
CA ILE A 256 -21.69 -11.88 1.53
C ILE A 256 -21.61 -10.36 1.74
N ARG A 257 -22.39 -9.83 2.65
CA ARG A 257 -22.29 -8.43 3.03
C ARG A 257 -21.10 -8.24 3.97
N PRO A 258 -20.12 -7.39 3.62
CA PRO A 258 -19.05 -7.04 4.54
C PRO A 258 -19.64 -6.48 5.83
N THR A 259 -19.19 -7.02 6.94
CA THR A 259 -19.53 -6.54 8.27
C THR A 259 -18.25 -6.24 8.99
N GLY A 260 -18.10 -5.03 9.53
CA GLY A 260 -16.87 -4.66 10.21
C GLY A 260 -16.86 -3.20 10.66
N HIS A 261 -15.69 -2.75 11.07
CA HIS A 261 -15.51 -1.38 11.59
C HIS A 261 -15.56 -0.30 10.50
N GLY A 262 -15.87 -0.67 9.27
CA GLY A 262 -15.82 0.18 8.10
C GLY A 262 -14.40 0.25 7.52
N PHE A 263 -14.36 0.51 6.22
CA PHE A 263 -13.11 0.64 5.46
C PHE A 263 -12.35 1.90 5.87
N GLN A 264 -11.02 1.82 5.93
CA GLN A 264 -10.15 2.97 6.12
C GLN A 264 -9.04 3.00 5.07
N LEU A 265 -8.64 4.21 4.70
CA LEU A 265 -7.41 4.45 3.95
C LEU A 265 -6.54 5.44 4.73
N GLN A 266 -5.22 5.33 4.62
CA GLN A 266 -4.31 6.34 5.16
C GLN A 266 -4.14 7.45 4.13
N PRO A 267 -4.57 8.69 4.43
CA PRO A 267 -4.30 9.82 3.57
C PRO A 267 -2.80 10.03 3.44
N LEU A 268 -2.35 10.18 2.21
CA LEU A 268 -0.98 10.50 1.85
C LEU A 268 -0.96 11.87 1.17
N MET A 269 -0.11 12.75 1.64
CA MET A 269 0.25 14.00 0.96
C MET A 269 1.72 13.94 0.56
N VAL A 270 2.03 14.48 -0.60
CA VAL A 270 3.42 14.66 -1.06
C VAL A 270 3.72 16.14 -1.05
N LEU A 271 4.75 16.53 -0.34
CA LEU A 271 5.29 17.89 -0.43
C LEU A 271 6.63 17.84 -1.15
N ALA A 272 6.90 18.85 -1.95
CA ALA A 272 8.15 19.02 -2.65
C ALA A 272 8.83 20.30 -2.19
N GLY A 273 10.17 20.34 -2.24
CA GLY A 273 10.91 21.54 -1.90
C GLY A 273 12.22 21.58 -2.67
N ARG A 274 12.65 22.79 -2.99
CA ARG A 274 13.93 23.06 -3.63
C ARG A 274 15.05 22.98 -2.61
N SER A 275 15.92 21.99 -2.79
CA SER A 275 17.07 21.75 -1.93
C SER A 275 18.29 22.51 -2.42
N ASN A 276 19.02 23.15 -1.52
CA ASN A 276 20.32 23.76 -1.82
C ASN A 276 21.48 22.78 -1.61
N LEU A 277 21.20 21.51 -1.36
CA LEU A 277 22.22 20.49 -1.19
C LEU A 277 22.81 20.10 -2.54
N THR A 278 24.13 19.88 -2.56
CA THR A 278 24.88 19.45 -3.76
C THR A 278 24.54 18.04 -4.22
N THR A 279 23.85 17.26 -3.39
CA THR A 279 23.44 15.90 -3.69
C THR A 279 22.21 15.91 -4.61
N LYS A 280 22.30 15.24 -5.75
CA LYS A 280 21.19 15.13 -6.69
C LYS A 280 19.93 14.57 -6.02
N ALA A 281 18.85 15.34 -5.97
CA ALA A 281 17.62 14.96 -5.30
C ALA A 281 16.92 13.73 -5.91
N HIS A 282 17.21 13.42 -7.17
CA HIS A 282 16.66 12.27 -7.91
C HIS A 282 17.44 10.96 -7.74
N ALA A 283 18.66 11.03 -7.18
CA ALA A 283 19.45 9.86 -6.88
C ALA A 283 19.29 9.49 -5.41
N GLY A 284 19.37 8.22 -5.11
CA GLY A 284 19.26 7.74 -3.75
C GLY A 284 18.10 6.79 -3.53
N SER A 285 17.81 6.55 -2.30
CA SER A 285 16.79 5.60 -1.83
C SER A 285 15.87 6.30 -0.82
N PRO A 286 14.59 5.94 -0.72
CA PRO A 286 13.69 6.44 0.32
C PRO A 286 14.11 5.85 1.67
N VAL A 287 14.75 6.66 2.54
CA VAL A 287 15.57 6.05 3.58
C VAL A 287 15.50 6.70 4.95
N THR A 288 14.68 7.72 5.11
CA THR A 288 14.60 8.43 6.38
C THR A 288 13.14 8.69 6.70
N SER A 289 12.72 8.37 7.92
CA SER A 289 11.39 8.68 8.43
C SER A 289 11.48 9.50 9.73
N HIS A 290 10.41 10.21 10.03
CA HIS A 290 10.23 10.96 11.25
C HIS A 290 8.76 10.98 11.67
N ALA A 291 8.48 10.60 12.92
CA ALA A 291 7.13 10.64 13.46
C ALA A 291 6.74 12.06 13.90
N LEU A 292 5.64 12.57 13.37
CA LEU A 292 4.97 13.80 13.82
C LEU A 292 3.89 13.43 14.84
N ARG A 293 4.31 12.98 16.02
CA ARG A 293 3.44 12.41 17.08
C ARG A 293 2.20 13.26 17.42
N PRO A 294 2.28 14.60 17.57
CA PRO A 294 1.10 15.40 17.92
C PRO A 294 -0.05 15.29 16.92
N PHE A 295 0.25 14.91 15.67
CA PHE A 295 -0.73 14.81 14.58
C PHE A 295 -1.10 13.36 14.23
N GLY A 296 -0.49 12.37 14.86
CA GLY A 296 -0.63 10.97 14.46
C GLY A 296 -0.15 10.73 13.03
N ALA A 297 0.93 11.42 12.63
CA ALA A 297 1.46 11.44 11.28
C ALA A 297 2.90 10.93 11.23
N GLU A 298 3.31 10.42 10.07
CA GLU A 298 4.67 10.01 9.77
C GLU A 298 5.14 10.65 8.46
N LEU A 299 6.36 11.19 8.49
CA LEU A 299 7.08 11.69 7.32
C LEU A 299 8.05 10.65 6.82
N PHE A 300 8.07 10.46 5.51
CA PHE A 300 9.07 9.64 4.82
C PHE A 300 9.78 10.49 3.77
N ALA A 301 11.10 10.51 3.81
CA ALA A 301 11.86 10.98 2.67
C ALA A 301 11.59 10.06 1.48
N SER A 302 11.14 10.59 0.36
CA SER A 302 10.84 9.82 -0.83
C SER A 302 11.72 10.23 -2.00
N VAL A 303 11.86 9.31 -2.96
CA VAL A 303 12.52 9.59 -4.23
C VAL A 303 11.52 9.28 -5.33
N LEU A 304 11.05 10.32 -6.00
CA LEU A 304 10.12 10.21 -7.12
C LEU A 304 10.88 10.31 -8.45
N PRO A 305 10.44 9.59 -9.49
CA PRO A 305 10.95 9.79 -10.83
C PRO A 305 10.83 11.25 -11.28
N GLU A 306 11.76 11.73 -12.10
CA GLU A 306 11.85 13.14 -12.48
C GLU A 306 10.53 13.71 -13.03
N ARG A 307 9.89 12.98 -13.96
CA ARG A 307 8.59 13.39 -14.52
C ARG A 307 7.49 13.47 -13.47
N ALA A 308 7.51 12.60 -12.47
CA ALA A 308 6.55 12.66 -11.37
C ALA A 308 6.81 13.87 -10.47
N ARG A 309 8.08 14.24 -10.24
CA ARG A 309 8.43 15.43 -9.44
C ARG A 309 7.94 16.73 -10.07
N GLY A 310 8.00 16.85 -11.40
CA GLY A 310 7.49 18.02 -12.12
C GLY A 310 6.02 18.31 -11.84
N SER A 311 5.20 17.29 -11.58
CA SER A 311 3.78 17.48 -11.24
C SER A 311 3.54 18.12 -9.86
N TYR A 312 4.58 18.29 -9.04
CA TYR A 312 4.52 18.93 -7.73
C TYR A 312 5.05 20.39 -7.76
N LEU A 313 5.41 20.91 -8.92
CA LEU A 313 5.87 22.29 -9.06
C LEU A 313 4.67 23.19 -9.35
N PRO A 314 4.49 24.29 -8.57
CA PRO A 314 3.44 25.26 -8.84
C PRO A 314 3.84 26.19 -9.99
N GLY A 315 2.85 26.93 -10.51
CA GLY A 315 3.06 27.94 -11.56
C GLY A 315 2.59 27.47 -12.92
N ILE A 316 2.53 28.42 -13.85
CA ILE A 316 2.21 28.22 -15.27
C ILE A 316 3.18 29.04 -16.13
N GLY A 317 3.39 28.64 -17.39
CA GLY A 317 4.25 29.36 -18.34
C GLY A 317 5.69 29.48 -17.84
N LEU A 318 6.26 30.66 -17.92
CA LEU A 318 7.67 30.95 -17.58
C LEU A 318 8.02 30.59 -16.14
N GLU A 319 7.10 30.83 -15.20
CA GLU A 319 7.31 30.50 -13.79
C GLU A 319 7.50 28.99 -13.57
N LEU A 320 6.69 28.16 -14.22
CA LEU A 320 6.84 26.71 -14.17
C LEU A 320 8.10 26.25 -14.90
N GLU A 321 8.40 26.85 -16.06
CA GLU A 321 9.60 26.55 -16.84
C GLU A 321 10.87 26.78 -16.03
N GLU A 322 10.98 27.92 -15.33
CA GLU A 322 12.10 28.22 -14.43
C GLU A 322 12.26 27.14 -13.35
N ARG A 323 11.15 26.75 -12.70
CA ARG A 323 11.20 25.66 -11.69
C ARG A 323 11.59 24.31 -12.28
N LEU A 324 11.15 24.02 -13.49
CA LEU A 324 11.52 22.76 -14.18
C LEU A 324 13.02 22.69 -14.52
N GLN A 325 13.69 23.82 -14.77
CA GLN A 325 15.15 23.86 -14.95
C GLN A 325 15.90 23.40 -13.70
N HIS A 326 15.27 23.50 -12.53
CA HIS A 326 15.80 23.06 -11.24
C HIS A 326 15.21 21.71 -10.75
N ILE A 327 14.62 20.93 -11.64
CA ILE A 327 13.94 19.65 -11.27
C ILE A 327 14.88 18.67 -10.56
N ALA A 328 16.19 18.74 -10.83
CA ALA A 328 17.20 17.91 -10.19
C ALA A 328 17.38 18.24 -8.69
N ASP A 329 17.06 19.47 -8.29
CA ASP A 329 17.20 19.95 -6.92
C ASP A 329 15.94 19.74 -6.08
N ILE A 330 14.87 19.22 -6.68
CA ILE A 330 13.59 19.02 -6.01
C ILE A 330 13.60 17.75 -5.17
N ALA A 331 13.62 17.92 -3.88
CA ALA A 331 13.44 16.85 -2.89
C ALA A 331 11.95 16.66 -2.56
N THR A 332 11.54 15.44 -2.21
CA THR A 332 10.15 15.15 -1.86
C THR A 332 10.04 14.39 -0.54
N TRP A 333 9.03 14.75 0.26
CA TRP A 333 8.61 14.01 1.44
C TRP A 333 7.17 13.53 1.28
N ASN A 334 6.91 12.33 1.75
CA ASN A 334 5.56 11.80 1.91
C ASN A 334 5.13 11.99 3.35
N LEU A 335 3.91 12.50 3.53
CA LEU A 335 3.27 12.66 4.82
C LEU A 335 2.06 11.73 4.87
N VAL A 336 2.07 10.77 5.77
CA VAL A 336 0.99 9.80 6.00
C VAL A 336 0.33 10.08 7.34
N ILE A 337 -0.99 10.02 7.38
CA ILE A 337 -1.77 10.28 8.59
C ILE A 337 -2.65 9.08 8.92
N ARG A 338 -2.78 8.76 10.21
CA ARG A 338 -3.75 7.80 10.70
C ARG A 338 -5.12 8.47 10.82
N PRO A 339 -6.11 8.14 9.96
CA PRO A 339 -7.41 8.77 9.99
C PRO A 339 -8.32 8.20 11.05
N THR A 340 -9.37 8.95 11.41
CA THR A 340 -10.53 8.47 12.16
C THR A 340 -11.71 8.17 11.24
N ALA A 341 -11.73 8.80 10.05
CA ALA A 341 -12.76 8.59 9.04
C ALA A 341 -12.90 7.13 8.64
N ARG A 342 -14.11 6.75 8.29
CA ARG A 342 -14.48 5.43 7.77
C ARG A 342 -15.26 5.57 6.50
N GLY A 343 -15.07 4.63 5.59
CA GLY A 343 -15.75 4.55 4.31
C GLY A 343 -16.30 3.16 4.05
N GLU A 344 -16.70 2.93 2.83
CA GLU A 344 -17.23 1.64 2.39
C GLU A 344 -16.83 1.33 0.95
N VAL A 345 -16.71 0.04 0.68
CA VAL A 345 -16.53 -0.50 -0.67
C VAL A 345 -17.91 -0.94 -1.18
N ARG A 346 -18.26 -0.50 -2.38
CA ARG A 346 -19.50 -0.85 -3.07
C ARG A 346 -19.21 -1.62 -4.35
N ASP A 347 -20.17 -2.42 -4.80
CA ASP A 347 -20.16 -2.95 -6.16
C ASP A 347 -20.95 -2.01 -7.08
N ARG A 348 -20.28 -1.43 -8.06
CA ARG A 348 -20.95 -0.63 -9.08
C ARG A 348 -20.64 -1.18 -10.47
N PHE A 349 -21.67 -1.70 -11.12
CA PHE A 349 -21.55 -2.30 -12.45
C PHE A 349 -20.45 -3.35 -12.56
N GLY A 350 -20.28 -4.20 -11.52
CA GLY A 350 -19.27 -5.25 -11.48
C GLY A 350 -17.83 -4.74 -11.26
N ARG A 351 -17.67 -3.54 -10.69
CA ARG A 351 -16.38 -2.94 -10.31
C ARG A 351 -16.41 -2.45 -8.86
N PRO A 352 -15.30 -2.57 -8.12
CA PRO A 352 -15.21 -1.98 -6.81
C PRO A 352 -15.22 -0.46 -6.90
N GLN A 353 -16.06 0.18 -6.10
CA GLN A 353 -16.11 1.62 -5.92
C GLN A 353 -15.94 1.93 -4.45
N LEU A 354 -15.00 2.79 -4.13
CA LEU A 354 -14.76 3.24 -2.77
C LEU A 354 -15.47 4.57 -2.53
N HIS A 355 -16.33 4.60 -1.52
CA HIS A 355 -16.90 5.84 -1.00
C HIS A 355 -16.21 6.21 0.30
N TYR A 356 -15.53 7.39 0.32
CA TYR A 356 -14.72 7.82 1.45
C TYR A 356 -14.57 9.33 1.51
N GLY A 357 -14.60 9.88 2.72
CA GLY A 357 -14.30 11.28 3.00
C GLY A 357 -13.69 11.43 4.39
N LEU A 358 -12.75 12.35 4.54
CA LEU A 358 -12.15 12.68 5.81
C LEU A 358 -13.15 13.37 6.74
N THR A 359 -13.01 13.15 8.04
CA THR A 359 -13.73 13.98 9.04
C THR A 359 -13.14 15.40 9.05
N PRO A 360 -13.87 16.39 9.57
CA PRO A 360 -13.30 17.73 9.76
C PRO A 360 -12.02 17.73 10.59
N ASP A 361 -11.95 16.88 11.64
CA ASP A 361 -10.76 16.70 12.47
C ASP A 361 -9.60 16.07 11.69
N ASP A 362 -9.84 15.05 10.89
CA ASP A 362 -8.83 14.45 10.02
C ASP A 362 -8.23 15.49 9.06
N ARG A 363 -9.09 16.32 8.42
CA ARG A 363 -8.62 17.38 7.52
C ARG A 363 -7.79 18.43 8.26
N GLN A 364 -8.23 18.84 9.45
CA GLN A 364 -7.48 19.79 10.27
C GLN A 364 -6.10 19.23 10.66
N ARG A 365 -6.05 17.97 11.09
CA ARG A 365 -4.78 17.29 11.42
C ARG A 365 -3.87 17.16 10.20
N CYS A 366 -4.42 16.86 9.02
CA CYS A 366 -3.67 16.84 7.76
C CYS A 366 -3.03 18.20 7.48
N LEU A 367 -3.77 19.30 7.62
CA LEU A 367 -3.28 20.64 7.36
C LEU A 367 -2.19 21.06 8.35
N LEU A 368 -2.39 20.78 9.64
CA LEU A 368 -1.40 21.07 10.67
C LEU A 368 -0.11 20.25 10.49
N ALA A 369 -0.23 18.97 10.17
CA ALA A 369 0.92 18.13 9.88
C ALA A 369 1.66 18.56 8.61
N LEU A 370 0.93 18.99 7.56
CA LEU A 370 1.51 19.56 6.34
C LEU A 370 2.29 20.85 6.65
N SER A 371 1.72 21.73 7.46
CA SER A 371 2.41 22.96 7.89
C SER A 371 3.70 22.65 8.66
N ALA A 372 3.66 21.71 9.59
CA ALA A 372 4.83 21.27 10.34
C ALA A 372 5.90 20.62 9.44
N ALA A 373 5.46 19.87 8.41
CA ALA A 373 6.35 19.29 7.43
C ALA A 373 7.02 20.35 6.54
N CYS A 374 6.28 21.38 6.10
CA CYS A 374 6.85 22.51 5.36
C CYS A 374 7.89 23.28 6.20
N GLU A 375 7.56 23.60 7.44
CA GLU A 375 8.49 24.24 8.38
C GLU A 375 9.74 23.36 8.59
N GLY A 376 9.56 22.05 8.75
CA GLY A 376 10.65 21.09 8.85
C GLY A 376 11.55 21.11 7.62
N MET A 377 10.98 21.14 6.42
CA MET A 377 11.75 21.12 5.16
C MET A 377 12.56 22.41 4.98
N LEU A 378 12.00 23.59 5.32
CA LEU A 378 12.73 24.85 5.34
C LEU A 378 13.87 24.81 6.36
N ARG A 379 13.61 24.37 7.59
CA ARG A 379 14.65 24.23 8.63
C ARG A 379 15.75 23.26 8.23
N GLY A 380 15.43 22.24 7.42
CA GLY A 380 16.37 21.29 6.86
C GLY A 380 17.23 21.85 5.73
N GLY A 381 16.99 23.09 5.26
CA GLY A 381 17.78 23.75 4.24
C GLY A 381 17.13 23.83 2.85
N ALA A 382 15.82 23.58 2.74
CA ALA A 382 15.09 23.89 1.52
C ALA A 382 14.92 25.43 1.40
N SER A 383 15.11 26.00 0.20
CA SER A 383 14.85 27.41 -0.08
C SER A 383 13.38 27.71 -0.30
N GLU A 384 12.66 26.76 -0.88
CA GLU A 384 11.24 26.86 -1.17
C GLU A 384 10.58 25.50 -0.91
N VAL A 385 9.33 25.52 -0.43
CA VAL A 385 8.52 24.31 -0.25
C VAL A 385 7.16 24.50 -0.92
N TYR A 386 6.66 23.46 -1.56
CA TYR A 386 5.44 23.46 -2.35
C TYR A 386 4.39 22.53 -1.69
N PRO A 387 3.43 23.08 -0.91
CA PRO A 387 2.46 22.30 -0.14
C PRO A 387 1.33 21.70 -0.97
N GLN A 388 1.19 22.05 -2.24
CA GLN A 388 0.20 21.53 -3.19
C GLN A 388 -1.27 21.81 -2.82
N LEU A 389 -1.55 22.78 -1.98
CA LEU A 389 -2.92 23.11 -1.61
C LEU A 389 -3.68 23.74 -2.79
N ARG A 390 -4.97 23.44 -2.89
CA ARG A 390 -5.85 24.04 -3.90
C ARG A 390 -6.02 25.55 -3.67
N ARG A 391 -6.11 25.96 -2.40
CA ARG A 391 -6.14 27.36 -1.97
C ARG A 391 -5.10 27.52 -0.88
N GLY A 392 -4.34 28.61 -0.92
CA GLY A 392 -3.28 28.88 0.02
C GLY A 392 -1.99 29.29 -0.69
N PRO A 393 -0.88 29.47 0.02
CA PRO A 393 0.38 29.83 -0.61
C PRO A 393 0.88 28.68 -1.49
N PRO A 394 1.11 28.90 -2.80
CA PRO A 394 1.66 27.86 -3.68
C PRO A 394 3.13 27.58 -3.35
N VAL A 395 3.84 28.56 -2.78
CA VAL A 395 5.22 28.48 -2.34
C VAL A 395 5.29 28.95 -0.89
N VAL A 396 6.06 28.24 -0.09
CA VAL A 396 6.37 28.57 1.30
C VAL A 396 7.89 28.73 1.41
N SER A 397 8.36 29.96 1.69
CA SER A 397 9.78 30.30 1.79
C SER A 397 10.10 31.17 3.01
N SER A 398 9.08 31.61 3.73
CA SER A 398 9.20 32.52 4.87
C SER A 398 8.28 32.18 6.03
N ALA A 399 8.52 32.75 7.19
CA ALA A 399 7.62 32.64 8.35
C ALA A 399 6.21 33.16 8.04
N GLY A 400 6.10 34.28 7.28
CA GLY A 400 4.80 34.81 6.86
C GLY A 400 4.03 33.88 5.95
N ASP A 401 4.72 33.10 5.10
CA ASP A 401 4.07 32.06 4.29
C ASP A 401 3.55 30.92 5.14
N LEU A 402 4.31 30.50 6.17
CA LEU A 402 3.87 29.48 7.12
C LEU A 402 2.64 29.92 7.91
N GLU A 403 2.56 31.19 8.30
CA GLU A 403 1.37 31.73 8.96
C GLU A 403 0.16 31.71 8.02
N ARG A 404 0.32 32.12 6.76
CA ARG A 404 -0.73 32.02 5.73
C ARG A 404 -1.16 30.59 5.48
N LEU A 405 -0.22 29.65 5.48
CA LEU A 405 -0.49 28.22 5.33
C LEU A 405 -1.33 27.69 6.50
N ARG A 406 -1.00 28.06 7.74
CA ARG A 406 -1.73 27.67 8.95
C ARG A 406 -3.15 28.26 9.01
N ALA A 407 -3.36 29.42 8.39
CA ALA A 407 -4.66 30.09 8.33
C ALA A 407 -5.59 29.53 7.24
N VAL A 408 -5.14 28.59 6.42
CA VAL A 408 -5.97 27.97 5.38
C VAL A 408 -7.09 27.16 6.03
N PRO A 409 -8.36 27.34 5.61
CA PRO A 409 -9.47 26.53 6.11
C PRO A 409 -9.33 25.05 5.73
N SER A 410 -9.70 24.17 6.65
CA SER A 410 -9.67 22.70 6.44
C SER A 410 -10.91 22.20 5.71
N GLU A 411 -11.26 22.82 4.59
CA GLU A 411 -12.43 22.49 3.75
C GLU A 411 -12.19 21.19 2.94
N PRO A 412 -13.28 20.51 2.51
CA PRO A 412 -13.18 19.40 1.56
C PRO A 412 -12.46 19.79 0.27
N ALA A 413 -11.78 18.81 -0.35
CA ALA A 413 -11.01 18.95 -1.58
C ALA A 413 -9.88 20.02 -1.55
N GLN A 414 -9.54 20.56 -0.36
CA GLN A 414 -8.45 21.51 -0.18
C GLN A 414 -7.07 20.84 -0.27
N LEU A 415 -6.99 19.60 0.22
CA LEU A 415 -5.75 18.85 0.34
C LEU A 415 -5.49 17.97 -0.90
N PRO A 416 -4.23 17.84 -1.35
CA PRO A 416 -3.85 17.01 -2.49
C PRO A 416 -3.71 15.54 -2.08
N LEU A 417 -4.82 14.89 -1.75
CA LEU A 417 -4.83 13.57 -1.12
C LEU A 417 -4.62 12.43 -2.11
N ARG A 418 -3.80 11.49 -1.70
CA ARG A 418 -3.64 10.17 -2.30
C ARG A 418 -3.81 9.10 -1.23
N ALA A 419 -4.02 7.86 -1.62
CA ALA A 419 -3.97 6.71 -0.73
C ALA A 419 -3.27 5.54 -1.42
N ILE A 420 -2.37 4.91 -0.67
CA ILE A 420 -1.62 3.71 -1.07
C ILE A 420 -1.77 2.58 -0.04
N HIS A 421 -2.38 2.89 1.10
CA HIS A 421 -2.59 1.97 2.22
C HIS A 421 -4.07 1.88 2.55
N PHE A 422 -4.61 0.66 2.55
CA PHE A 422 -6.04 0.36 2.68
C PHE A 422 -6.26 -0.70 3.75
N PHE A 423 -7.28 -0.50 4.59
CA PHE A 423 -7.53 -1.32 5.77
C PHE A 423 -9.00 -1.52 6.04
N GLY A 424 -9.32 -2.57 6.80
CA GLY A 424 -10.61 -2.75 7.40
C GLY A 424 -11.73 -3.10 6.44
N GLY A 425 -12.92 -3.02 6.95
CA GLY A 425 -14.16 -3.34 6.25
C GLY A 425 -14.69 -4.73 6.54
N LEU A 426 -13.88 -5.62 7.12
CA LEU A 426 -14.27 -7.02 7.36
C LEU A 426 -13.95 -7.46 8.78
N HIS A 427 -14.88 -8.22 9.38
CA HIS A 427 -14.63 -8.97 10.61
C HIS A 427 -14.11 -10.38 10.30
N VAL A 428 -13.43 -10.95 11.27
CA VAL A 428 -13.00 -12.34 11.25
C VAL A 428 -13.48 -13.08 12.51
N ASP A 429 -13.74 -14.37 12.38
CA ASP A 429 -13.96 -15.27 13.51
C ASP A 429 -12.65 -15.65 14.23
N ASP A 430 -12.70 -16.52 15.22
CA ASP A 430 -11.53 -16.94 16.00
C ASP A 430 -10.52 -17.79 15.19
N ARG A 431 -10.89 -18.24 14.00
CA ARG A 431 -10.04 -18.95 13.04
C ARG A 431 -9.64 -18.08 11.83
N PHE A 432 -9.83 -16.78 11.93
CA PHE A 432 -9.60 -15.80 10.86
C PHE A 432 -10.42 -16.04 9.58
N GLN A 433 -11.54 -16.72 9.70
CA GLN A 433 -12.48 -16.92 8.60
C GLN A 433 -13.47 -15.75 8.54
N VAL A 434 -14.04 -15.56 7.36
CA VAL A 434 -15.21 -14.69 7.18
C VAL A 434 -16.37 -15.28 7.95
N PRO A 435 -17.02 -14.54 8.89
CA PRO A 435 -18.08 -15.08 9.72
C PRO A 435 -19.20 -15.72 8.91
N GLY A 436 -19.59 -16.94 9.30
CA GLY A 436 -20.64 -17.72 8.62
C GLY A 436 -20.19 -18.47 7.36
N VAL A 437 -18.90 -18.39 6.97
CA VAL A 437 -18.37 -19.13 5.81
C VAL A 437 -17.14 -19.93 6.19
N ARG A 438 -17.33 -21.24 6.39
CA ARG A 438 -16.22 -22.15 6.68
C ARG A 438 -15.26 -22.25 5.49
N GLY A 439 -13.97 -22.34 5.78
CA GLY A 439 -12.93 -22.46 4.76
C GLY A 439 -12.71 -21.19 3.91
N LEU A 440 -13.24 -20.04 4.31
CA LEU A 440 -12.93 -18.73 3.70
C LEU A 440 -12.11 -17.90 4.66
N VAL A 441 -10.79 -17.93 4.51
CA VAL A 441 -9.82 -17.26 5.39
C VAL A 441 -9.52 -15.86 4.90
N LEU A 442 -9.58 -14.87 5.77
CA LEU A 442 -9.22 -13.49 5.46
C LEU A 442 -7.76 -13.24 5.84
N GLY A 443 -6.88 -13.23 4.84
CA GLY A 443 -5.42 -13.17 5.03
C GLY A 443 -4.80 -11.78 4.85
N ASP A 444 -5.57 -10.73 4.54
CA ASP A 444 -5.03 -9.39 4.25
C ASP A 444 -5.52 -8.28 5.19
N SER A 445 -5.13 -7.04 4.90
CA SER A 445 -5.44 -5.86 5.71
C SER A 445 -6.94 -5.51 5.78
N ALA A 446 -7.80 -6.19 5.04
CA ALA A 446 -9.25 -6.04 5.21
C ALA A 446 -9.72 -6.49 6.61
N ALA A 447 -8.96 -7.39 7.26
CA ALA A 447 -9.20 -7.82 8.63
C ALA A 447 -8.79 -6.80 9.69
N PHE A 448 -7.97 -5.80 9.37
CA PHE A 448 -7.44 -4.88 10.37
C PHE A 448 -8.54 -3.94 10.88
N PRO A 449 -8.76 -3.85 12.19
CA PRO A 449 -9.82 -3.01 12.76
C PRO A 449 -9.69 -1.52 12.45
N SER A 450 -8.46 -1.06 12.19
CA SER A 450 -8.17 0.32 11.80
C SER A 450 -6.83 0.46 11.08
N ALA A 451 -6.64 1.59 10.42
CA ALA A 451 -5.37 2.04 9.88
C ALA A 451 -4.29 2.14 10.99
N ILE A 452 -3.03 1.89 10.64
CA ILE A 452 -1.93 1.73 11.62
C ILE A 452 -1.02 2.95 11.76
N GLY A 453 -1.14 3.92 10.85
CA GLY A 453 -0.36 5.17 10.92
C GLY A 453 1.04 5.10 10.30
N VAL A 454 1.48 3.92 9.90
CA VAL A 454 2.78 3.66 9.22
C VAL A 454 2.58 2.84 7.95
N GLY A 455 3.66 2.60 7.19
CA GLY A 455 3.63 1.70 6.04
C GLY A 455 3.26 0.27 6.45
N PRO A 456 2.22 -0.37 5.86
CA PRO A 456 1.65 -1.60 6.39
C PRO A 456 2.32 -2.90 5.92
N LEU A 457 3.36 -2.86 5.10
CA LEU A 457 3.92 -4.06 4.46
C LEU A 457 4.30 -5.13 5.48
N SER A 458 5.08 -4.78 6.51
CA SER A 458 5.48 -5.72 7.59
C SER A 458 4.27 -6.24 8.37
N ALA A 459 3.31 -5.38 8.71
CA ALA A 459 2.11 -5.80 9.43
C ALA A 459 1.24 -6.76 8.63
N ILE A 460 1.11 -6.53 7.30
CA ILE A 460 0.33 -7.40 6.41
C ILE A 460 1.01 -8.76 6.23
N THR A 461 2.32 -8.80 6.00
CA THR A 461 3.04 -10.06 5.84
C THR A 461 3.09 -10.86 7.14
N ALA A 462 3.29 -10.19 8.27
CA ALA A 462 3.25 -10.81 9.60
C ALA A 462 1.87 -11.41 9.92
N TYR A 463 0.80 -10.65 9.69
CA TYR A 463 -0.57 -11.12 9.88
C TYR A 463 -0.87 -12.35 9.02
N ALA A 464 -0.60 -12.26 7.70
CA ALA A 464 -0.82 -13.37 6.79
C ALA A 464 -0.04 -14.63 7.20
N THR A 465 1.20 -14.45 7.67
CA THR A 465 2.04 -15.53 8.19
C THR A 465 1.44 -16.18 9.43
N ALA A 466 1.13 -15.41 10.47
CA ALA A 466 0.57 -15.91 11.71
C ALA A 466 -0.77 -16.63 11.48
N VAL A 467 -1.64 -16.06 10.65
CA VAL A 467 -2.91 -16.70 10.25
C VAL A 467 -2.66 -18.01 9.53
N THR A 468 -1.74 -18.04 8.56
CA THR A 468 -1.50 -19.21 7.73
C THR A 468 -0.85 -20.34 8.51
N GLN A 469 0.08 -20.05 9.40
CA GLN A 469 0.74 -21.06 10.26
C GLN A 469 -0.26 -21.85 11.09
N ARG A 470 -1.38 -21.24 11.52
CA ARG A 470 -2.47 -21.94 12.24
C ARG A 470 -3.34 -22.86 11.36
N TRP A 471 -3.21 -22.75 10.05
CA TRP A 471 -3.92 -23.62 9.10
C TRP A 471 -3.09 -24.80 8.62
N VAL A 472 -1.79 -24.77 8.84
CA VAL A 472 -0.85 -25.84 8.48
C VAL A 472 -0.26 -26.57 9.69
N ALA A 473 -0.44 -26.02 10.91
CA ALA A 473 -0.22 -26.73 12.17
C ALA A 473 -1.36 -27.72 12.41
#